data_14062bd739c1750439c67dfe79e3272a
#
_entry.id   14062bd739c1750439c67dfe79e3272a
#
_cell.length_a   1.000
_cell.length_b   1.000
_cell.length_c   1.000
_cell.angle_alpha   90.00
_cell.angle_beta   90.00
_cell.angle_gamma   90.00
#
_symmetry.space_group_name_H-M   'P 1'
#
loop_
_entity.id
_entity.type
_entity.pdbx_description
1 polymer ?
#
loop_
_entity_poly.entity_id
_entity_poly.type
_entity_poly.pdbx_seq_one_letter_code
_entity_poly.pdbx_strand_id
1 'polypeptide(L)' 'MKSVIRIANMRTLADINNIREAISSNEGIIACQISKEKQEVSVIYDNYFVTEEYLIQCLEDLGYTTV' A
#
# COMPACT_ATOMS: atom_id res chain seq x y z
N MET A 1 3.87 13.64 -0.87
CA MET A 1 2.54 13.39 -0.30
C MET A 1 2.55 12.11 0.52
N LYS A 2 1.70 12.02 1.52
CA LYS A 2 1.63 10.83 2.38
C LYS A 2 0.19 10.34 2.45
N SER A 3 0.00 9.03 2.28
CA SER A 3 -1.29 8.39 2.47
C SER A 3 -1.15 7.22 3.43
N VAL A 4 -2.15 7.05 4.29
CA VAL A 4 -2.24 5.91 5.19
C VAL A 4 -3.46 5.11 4.76
N ILE A 5 -3.21 3.87 4.31
CA ILE A 5 -4.26 3.00 3.79
C ILE A 5 -4.47 1.87 4.78
N ARG A 6 -5.69 1.68 5.25
CA ARG A 6 -6.04 0.57 6.13
C ARG A 6 -6.45 -0.63 5.30
N ILE A 7 -5.95 -1.79 5.72
CA ILE A 7 -6.22 -3.05 5.02
C ILE A 7 -6.82 -4.05 6.02
N ALA A 8 -8.01 -4.54 5.70
CA ALA A 8 -8.76 -5.39 6.62
C ALA A 8 -8.20 -6.81 6.73
N ASN A 9 -7.54 -7.31 5.69
CA ASN A 9 -7.14 -8.72 5.59
C ASN A 9 -5.65 -8.95 5.37
N MET A 10 -4.80 -8.10 5.93
CA MET A 10 -3.35 -8.31 5.91
C MET A 10 -2.98 -9.11 7.15
N ARG A 11 -2.57 -10.38 6.98
CA ARG A 11 -2.39 -11.29 8.10
C ARG A 11 -1.01 -11.94 8.21
N THR A 12 -0.37 -12.21 7.09
CA THR A 12 0.87 -12.98 7.05
C THR A 12 2.04 -12.14 6.57
N LEU A 13 3.25 -12.65 6.80
CA LEU A 13 4.44 -12.02 6.26
C LEU A 13 4.41 -11.99 4.73
N ALA A 14 3.83 -13.02 4.12
CA ALA A 14 3.65 -13.04 2.67
C ALA A 14 2.76 -11.89 2.20
N ASP A 15 1.69 -11.59 2.95
CA ASP A 15 0.83 -10.46 2.65
C ASP A 15 1.59 -9.14 2.68
N ILE A 16 2.41 -8.95 3.71
CA ILE A 16 3.23 -7.74 3.86
C ILE A 16 4.18 -7.60 2.69
N ASN A 17 4.85 -8.67 2.30
CA ASN A 17 5.79 -8.66 1.19
C ASN A 17 5.09 -8.39 -0.14
N ASN A 18 3.92 -8.99 -0.35
CA ASN A 18 3.13 -8.77 -1.57
C ASN A 18 2.69 -7.32 -1.70
N ILE A 19 2.21 -6.74 -0.61
CA ILE A 19 1.77 -5.34 -0.58
C ILE A 19 2.95 -4.42 -0.83
N ARG A 20 4.07 -4.66 -0.14
CA ARG A 20 5.27 -3.84 -0.31
C ARG A 20 5.76 -3.86 -1.75
N GLU A 21 5.82 -5.04 -2.35
CA GLU A 21 6.26 -5.19 -3.72
C GLU A 21 5.32 -4.48 -4.70
N ALA A 22 4.03 -4.64 -4.53
CA ALA A 22 3.03 -4.01 -5.39
C ALA A 22 3.11 -2.48 -5.33
N ILE A 23 3.26 -1.92 -4.14
CA ILE A 23 3.38 -0.47 -3.95
C ILE A 23 4.72 0.02 -4.50
N SER A 24 5.81 -0.63 -4.11
CA SER A 24 7.16 -0.17 -4.45
C SER A 24 7.49 -0.28 -5.94
N SER A 25 6.75 -1.08 -6.68
CA SER A 25 6.96 -1.22 -8.12
C SER A 25 6.45 -0.02 -8.92
N ASN A 26 5.69 0.87 -8.29
CA ASN A 26 5.16 2.05 -8.95
C ASN A 26 6.17 3.18 -8.96
N GLU A 27 6.22 3.91 -10.08
CA GLU A 27 7.04 5.09 -10.19
C GLU A 27 6.53 6.16 -9.24
N GLY A 28 7.45 6.90 -8.62
CA GLY A 28 7.08 7.99 -7.72
C GLY A 28 6.94 7.59 -6.27
N ILE A 29 7.10 6.32 -5.92
CA ILE A 29 7.09 5.88 -4.54
C ILE A 29 8.43 6.22 -3.88
N ILE A 30 8.36 6.97 -2.79
CA ILE A 30 9.54 7.40 -2.05
C ILE A 30 9.80 6.49 -0.85
N ALA A 31 8.75 6.12 -0.13
CA ALA A 31 8.85 5.23 1.03
C ALA A 31 7.54 4.48 1.23
N CYS A 32 7.65 3.27 1.76
CA CYS A 32 6.50 2.44 2.09
C CYS A 32 6.76 1.77 3.44
N GLN A 33 5.87 2.01 4.37
CA GLN A 33 6.00 1.47 5.72
C GLN A 33 4.72 0.73 6.07
N ILE A 34 4.86 -0.53 6.48
CA ILE A 34 3.70 -1.39 6.74
C ILE A 34 3.66 -1.76 8.22
N SER A 35 2.51 -1.55 8.84
CA SER A 35 2.26 -1.97 10.21
C SER A 35 1.21 -3.07 10.21
N LYS A 36 1.66 -4.30 10.47
CA LYS A 36 0.75 -5.45 10.58
C LYS A 36 -0.18 -5.28 11.79
N GLU A 37 0.37 -4.76 12.87
CA GLU A 37 -0.36 -4.57 14.11
C GLU A 37 -1.54 -3.63 13.96
N LYS A 38 -1.33 -2.54 13.24
CA LYS A 38 -2.36 -1.54 12.98
C LYS A 38 -3.15 -1.81 11.70
N GLN A 39 -2.72 -2.80 10.92
CA GLN A 39 -3.32 -3.11 9.63
C GLN A 39 -3.32 -1.89 8.69
N GLU A 40 -2.17 -1.20 8.67
CA GLU A 40 -2.00 0.03 7.89
C GLU A 40 -0.76 -0.02 7.02
N VAL A 41 -0.87 0.64 5.87
CA VAL A 41 0.24 0.89 4.97
C VAL A 41 0.41 2.39 4.82
N SER A 42 1.55 2.92 5.22
CA SER A 42 1.88 4.34 5.06
C SER A 42 2.77 4.49 3.84
N VAL A 43 2.36 5.30 2.90
CA VAL A 43 3.09 5.50 1.64
C VAL A 43 3.43 6.98 1.51
N ILE A 44 4.71 7.25 1.23
CA ILE A 44 5.16 8.59 0.86
C ILE A 44 5.46 8.54 -0.63
N TYR A 45 4.86 9.42 -1.40
CA TYR A 45 4.93 9.36 -2.84
C TYR A 45 4.82 10.74 -3.48
N ASP A 46 5.26 10.82 -4.72
CA ASP A 46 5.10 12.01 -5.54
C ASP A 46 3.77 11.87 -6.30
N ASN A 47 2.80 12.71 -5.95
CA ASN A 47 1.47 12.65 -6.55
C ASN A 47 1.43 13.09 -8.00
N TYR A 48 2.55 13.49 -8.55
CA TYR A 48 2.68 13.70 -9.99
C TYR A 48 2.62 12.37 -10.76
N PHE A 49 3.19 11.31 -10.16
CA PHE A 49 3.28 10.00 -10.81
C PHE A 49 2.17 9.04 -10.41
N VAL A 50 1.71 9.11 -9.17
CA VAL A 50 0.68 8.19 -8.67
C VAL A 50 -0.33 8.94 -7.81
N THR A 51 -1.53 8.38 -7.67
CA THR A 51 -2.57 8.90 -6.80
C THR A 51 -2.88 7.88 -5.71
N GLU A 52 -3.50 8.33 -4.63
CA GLU A 52 -3.96 7.42 -3.57
C GLU A 52 -4.94 6.39 -4.11
N GLU A 53 -5.84 6.82 -4.98
CA GLU A 53 -6.83 5.94 -5.61
C GLU A 53 -6.17 4.83 -6.41
N TYR A 54 -5.11 5.16 -7.12
CA TYR A 54 -4.37 4.17 -7.90
C TYR A 54 -3.69 3.15 -6.98
N LEU A 55 -3.13 3.61 -5.86
CA LEU A 55 -2.50 2.71 -4.89
C LEU A 55 -3.52 1.77 -4.26
N ILE A 56 -4.69 2.30 -3.92
CA ILE A 56 -5.78 1.50 -3.38
C ILE A 56 -6.21 0.44 -4.40
N GLN A 57 -6.33 0.83 -5.67
CA GLN A 57 -6.68 -0.10 -6.72
C GLN A 57 -5.65 -1.22 -6.88
N CYS A 58 -4.37 -0.90 -6.78
CA CYS A 58 -3.30 -1.91 -6.84
C CYS A 58 -3.46 -2.96 -5.74
N LEU A 59 -3.84 -2.52 -4.55
CA LEU A 59 -4.03 -3.43 -3.42
C LEU A 59 -5.28 -4.28 -3.60
N GLU A 60 -6.36 -3.67 -4.07
CA GLU A 60 -7.61 -4.39 -4.31
C GLU A 60 -7.46 -5.43 -5.42
N ASP A 61 -6.67 -5.14 -6.44
CA ASP A 61 -6.39 -6.07 -7.53
C ASP A 61 -5.66 -7.33 -7.03
N LEU A 62 -4.93 -7.22 -5.92
CA LEU A 62 -4.26 -8.36 -5.29
C LEU A 62 -5.20 -9.15 -4.37
N GLY A 63 -6.42 -8.68 -4.18
CA GLY A 63 -7.38 -9.33 -3.30
C GLY A 63 -7.44 -8.78 -1.89
N TYR A 64 -6.76 -7.65 -1.62
CA TYR A 64 -6.84 -7.01 -0.32
C TYR A 64 -8.01 -6.05 -0.25
N THR A 65 -8.65 -5.99 0.92
CA THR A 65 -9.79 -5.12 1.17
C THR A 65 -9.31 -3.88 1.90
N THR A 66 -9.50 -2.73 1.30
CA THR A 66 -9.18 -1.44 1.94
C THR A 66 -10.40 -0.89 2.66
N VAL A 67 -10.17 -0.23 3.77
CA VAL A 67 -11.24 0.34 4.59
C VAL A 67 -11.03 1.83 4.85
#